data_c8227e9b583bb44c6b2f9a1df97545a7
#
_entry.id   c8227e9b583bb44c6b2f9a1df97545a7
#
_cell.length_a   1.000
_cell.length_b   1.000
_cell.length_c   1.000
_cell.angle_alpha   90.00
_cell.angle_beta   90.00
_cell.angle_gamma   90.00
#
_symmetry.space_group_name_H-M   'P 1'
#
loop_
_entity.id
_entity.type
_entity.pdbx_description
1 polymer ?
#
loop_
_entity_poly.entity_id
_entity_poly.type
_entity_poly.pdbx_seq_one_letter_code
_entity_poly.pdbx_strand_id
1 'polypeptide(L)'
;NTRLVGSEMCIRDRDGAGLANIKFDVSPGTRYISRFRSVKSQPIKNIFQHVNQRFENLYASDPAKLKDVDYLKANEAFTGELYLGHLRYGTFGKNSKENCHPFLRQNNWMTRNLVVAGNFNLTNVDELFDLLVNIGQHPKEVSDTITVIEKIGHFLDQENNRLFKEYNEKGYNNKEISSLIAKNMDIPSILKNASMDWDGGYTMAGLIGHGDAFVLRDPNGIRPAFWYEDDEVLVVTSERPVIQTAFNVKWENVNELKPGHALIVKKDFELKEVEINSPSNLQKCSFERIYFSRGTDKDIYKERLMLGSLVTPQVLEAVNFDLKRTVFSFIPNTAEMSYYGMIKATEDYLSGVKKKKIQELEQN
;
A
#
# COMPACT_ATOMS: atom_id res chain seq x y z
N ASN A 1 19.53 -15.30 -5.72
CA ASN A 1 19.91 -14.24 -6.67
C ASN A 1 18.68 -13.54 -7.24
N THR A 2 17.93 -12.85 -6.40
CA THR A 2 16.89 -11.94 -6.85
C THR A 2 17.57 -10.65 -7.30
N ARG A 3 17.81 -10.52 -8.59
CA ARG A 3 18.10 -9.22 -9.20
C ARG A 3 16.81 -8.41 -9.15
N LEU A 4 16.73 -7.52 -8.20
CA LEU A 4 15.80 -6.40 -8.23
C LEU A 4 16.24 -5.48 -9.37
N VAL A 5 15.66 -5.66 -10.53
CA VAL A 5 15.92 -4.84 -11.72
C VAL A 5 14.81 -3.81 -11.81
N GLY A 6 15.17 -2.55 -11.66
CA GLY A 6 14.31 -1.44 -12.05
C GLY A 6 14.72 -0.13 -11.37
N SER A 7 15.11 0.84 -12.18
CA SER A 7 15.35 2.23 -11.76
C SER A 7 14.14 2.89 -11.12
N GLU A 8 12.93 2.37 -11.37
CA GLU A 8 11.66 2.86 -10.80
C GLU A 8 11.50 2.56 -9.31
N MET A 9 12.14 1.51 -8.77
CA MET A 9 12.17 1.26 -7.33
C MET A 9 12.93 2.35 -6.56
N CYS A 10 13.88 3.01 -7.21
CA CYS A 10 14.66 4.09 -6.59
C CYS A 10 13.85 5.36 -6.29
N ILE A 11 12.67 5.52 -6.87
CA ILE A 11 11.83 6.71 -6.62
C ILE A 11 11.02 6.55 -5.33
N ARG A 12 10.49 5.36 -5.05
CA ARG A 12 9.57 5.13 -3.94
C ARG A 12 10.24 4.88 -2.59
N ASP A 13 11.47 4.40 -2.56
CA ASP A 13 12.23 4.17 -1.32
C ASP A 13 13.20 5.30 -0.96
N ARG A 14 13.14 6.43 -1.70
CA ARG A 14 14.14 7.50 -1.63
C ARG A 14 14.26 8.11 -0.24
N ASP A 15 13.16 8.20 0.48
CA ASP A 15 13.07 8.90 1.76
C ASP A 15 12.92 7.95 2.96
N GLY A 16 12.74 6.67 2.70
CA GLY A 16 12.67 5.68 3.76
C GLY A 16 11.89 4.42 3.39
N ALA A 17 12.07 3.41 4.21
CA ALA A 17 11.31 2.16 4.15
C ALA A 17 11.11 1.58 5.54
N GLY A 18 10.08 0.74 5.68
CA GLY A 18 9.84 0.03 6.92
C GLY A 18 9.17 -1.32 6.70
N LEU A 19 9.39 -2.20 7.65
CA LEU A 19 8.84 -3.55 7.70
C LEU A 19 8.33 -3.84 9.11
N ALA A 20 7.12 -4.38 9.20
CA ALA A 20 6.57 -4.96 10.41
C ALA A 20 6.16 -6.40 10.16
N ASN A 21 6.14 -7.19 11.23
CA ASN A 21 5.78 -8.59 11.21
C ASN A 21 5.06 -8.97 12.49
N ILE A 22 4.04 -9.81 12.39
CA ILE A 22 3.33 -10.39 13.53
C ILE A 22 3.46 -11.92 13.48
N LYS A 23 3.80 -12.51 14.63
CA LYS A 23 3.84 -13.96 14.85
C LYS A 23 2.52 -14.44 15.43
N PHE A 24 2.00 -15.53 14.89
CA PHE A 24 0.82 -16.18 15.43
C PHE A 24 1.20 -17.21 16.50
N ASP A 25 0.28 -17.45 17.42
CA ASP A 25 0.32 -18.57 18.38
C ASP A 25 1.61 -18.68 19.20
N VAL A 26 2.13 -17.54 19.66
CA VAL A 26 3.28 -17.50 20.56
C VAL A 26 2.85 -17.44 22.03
N SER A 27 3.67 -18.01 22.90
CA SER A 27 3.41 -18.01 24.35
C SER A 27 3.50 -16.59 24.94
N PRO A 28 2.72 -16.26 25.98
CA PRO A 28 2.90 -15.03 26.75
C PRO A 28 4.34 -14.85 27.21
N GLY A 29 4.83 -13.61 27.10
CA GLY A 29 6.24 -13.27 27.33
C GLY A 29 7.12 -13.29 26.07
N THR A 30 6.64 -13.85 24.97
CA THR A 30 7.33 -13.81 23.67
C THR A 30 6.98 -12.53 22.91
N ARG A 31 7.97 -11.86 22.35
CA ARG A 31 7.76 -10.70 21.48
C ARG A 31 7.19 -11.14 20.13
N TYR A 32 5.93 -10.81 19.87
CA TYR A 32 5.21 -11.25 18.67
C TYR A 32 5.11 -10.17 17.59
N ILE A 33 5.35 -8.90 17.89
CA ILE A 33 5.42 -7.82 16.90
C ILE A 33 6.88 -7.40 16.72
N SER A 34 7.37 -7.50 15.51
CA SER A 34 8.67 -6.99 15.10
C SER A 34 8.46 -5.82 14.14
N ARG A 35 9.26 -4.74 14.30
CA ARG A 35 9.20 -3.57 13.42
C ARG A 35 10.60 -2.97 13.26
N PHE A 36 10.99 -2.70 12.01
CA PHE A 36 12.20 -1.96 11.70
C PHE A 36 11.92 -0.92 10.62
N ARG A 37 12.47 0.28 10.76
CA ARG A 37 12.31 1.42 9.84
C ARG A 37 13.65 2.04 9.57
N SER A 38 13.90 2.46 8.32
CA SER A 38 15.14 3.06 7.88
C SER A 38 14.90 4.27 7.00
N VAL A 39 15.65 5.34 7.24
CA VAL A 39 15.73 6.56 6.41
C VAL A 39 17.16 6.76 5.88
N LYS A 40 17.97 5.71 5.85
CA LYS A 40 19.32 5.72 5.27
C LYS A 40 19.24 5.83 3.73
N SER A 41 20.35 6.11 3.08
CA SER A 41 20.44 6.26 1.62
C SER A 41 19.98 5.02 0.82
N GLN A 42 20.00 3.83 1.42
CA GLN A 42 19.51 2.58 0.85
C GLN A 42 18.62 1.86 1.87
N PRO A 43 17.41 2.38 2.13
CA PRO A 43 16.60 1.95 3.25
C PRO A 43 16.13 0.50 3.13
N ILE A 44 15.75 0.02 1.95
CA ILE A 44 15.38 -1.39 1.70
C ILE A 44 16.55 -2.32 2.02
N LYS A 45 17.73 -2.01 1.47
CA LYS A 45 18.95 -2.81 1.74
C LYS A 45 19.26 -2.85 3.23
N ASN A 46 19.11 -1.73 3.92
CA ASN A 46 19.36 -1.66 5.36
C ASN A 46 18.36 -2.51 6.17
N ILE A 47 17.08 -2.57 5.76
CA ILE A 47 16.07 -3.44 6.38
C ILE A 47 16.46 -4.91 6.21
N PHE A 48 16.73 -5.34 4.98
CA PHE A 48 17.08 -6.75 4.72
C PHE A 48 18.43 -7.13 5.35
N GLN A 49 19.40 -6.23 5.38
CA GLN A 49 20.63 -6.47 6.14
C GLN A 49 20.35 -6.68 7.62
N HIS A 50 19.48 -5.86 8.23
CA HIS A 50 19.12 -6.01 9.63
C HIS A 50 18.40 -7.34 9.92
N VAL A 51 17.53 -7.78 9.02
CA VAL A 51 16.83 -9.06 9.14
C VAL A 51 17.79 -10.23 8.91
N ASN A 52 18.54 -10.22 7.80
CA ASN A 52 19.41 -11.32 7.39
C ASN A 52 20.55 -11.54 8.38
N GLN A 53 21.13 -10.48 8.94
CA GLN A 53 22.22 -10.59 9.93
C GLN A 53 21.85 -11.47 11.12
N ARG A 54 20.59 -11.49 11.52
CA ARG A 54 20.12 -12.38 12.61
C ARG A 54 20.21 -13.84 12.21
N PHE A 55 19.75 -14.16 11.00
CA PHE A 55 19.79 -15.53 10.48
C PHE A 55 21.20 -15.98 10.14
N GLU A 56 22.06 -15.08 9.65
CA GLU A 56 23.48 -15.33 9.44
C GLU A 56 24.19 -15.65 10.77
N ASN A 57 23.93 -14.88 11.83
CA ASN A 57 24.48 -15.12 13.16
C ASN A 57 23.98 -16.46 13.72
N LEU A 58 22.69 -16.77 13.54
CA LEU A 58 22.12 -18.04 13.97
C LEU A 58 22.73 -19.22 13.19
N TYR A 59 22.88 -19.07 11.87
CA TYR A 59 23.56 -20.07 11.04
C TYR A 59 24.99 -20.35 11.49
N ALA A 60 25.72 -19.29 11.81
CA ALA A 60 27.11 -19.40 12.27
C ALA A 60 27.22 -20.07 13.66
N SER A 61 26.24 -19.88 14.53
CA SER A 61 26.25 -20.43 15.90
C SER A 61 25.62 -21.82 16.01
N ASP A 62 24.47 -22.05 15.35
CA ASP A 62 23.73 -23.29 15.39
C ASP A 62 22.80 -23.43 14.16
N PRO A 63 23.29 -24.00 13.04
CA PRO A 63 22.50 -24.15 11.81
C PRO A 63 21.23 -24.97 11.96
N ALA A 64 21.16 -25.90 12.95
CA ALA A 64 20.00 -26.74 13.16
C ALA A 64 18.76 -25.93 13.59
N LYS A 65 18.97 -24.86 14.34
CA LYS A 65 17.90 -23.95 14.79
C LYS A 65 17.18 -23.23 13.65
N LEU A 66 17.80 -23.08 12.48
CA LEU A 66 17.11 -22.50 11.30
C LEU A 66 16.00 -23.39 10.75
N LYS A 67 15.96 -24.66 11.11
CA LYS A 67 14.91 -25.61 10.73
C LYS A 67 13.87 -25.82 11.83
N ASP A 68 14.12 -25.27 13.02
CA ASP A 68 13.23 -25.36 14.16
C ASP A 68 12.30 -24.14 14.19
N VAL A 69 11.07 -24.34 13.71
CA VAL A 69 10.05 -23.29 13.61
C VAL A 69 9.67 -22.73 14.99
N ASP A 70 9.56 -23.59 16.01
CA ASP A 70 9.19 -23.18 17.36
C ASP A 70 10.28 -22.34 17.99
N TYR A 71 11.56 -22.76 17.82
CA TYR A 71 12.71 -21.96 18.23
C TYR A 71 12.72 -20.59 17.56
N LEU A 72 12.54 -20.54 16.23
CA LEU A 72 12.54 -19.30 15.47
C LEU A 72 11.42 -18.37 15.92
N LYS A 73 10.21 -18.88 16.09
CA LYS A 73 9.07 -18.08 16.57
C LYS A 73 9.29 -17.55 17.99
N ALA A 74 9.89 -18.32 18.86
CA ALA A 74 10.17 -17.91 20.23
C ALA A 74 11.30 -16.88 20.36
N ASN A 75 12.36 -17.00 19.54
CA ASN A 75 13.62 -16.29 19.76
C ASN A 75 13.98 -15.26 18.70
N GLU A 76 13.57 -15.46 17.43
CA GLU A 76 14.00 -14.58 16.34
C GLU A 76 12.92 -13.58 15.93
N ALA A 77 13.32 -12.35 15.64
CA ALA A 77 12.43 -11.33 15.07
C ALA A 77 12.19 -11.59 13.58
N PHE A 78 11.05 -11.15 13.06
CA PHE A 78 10.65 -11.29 11.65
C PHE A 78 10.49 -12.74 11.17
N THR A 79 9.99 -13.61 12.04
CA THR A 79 9.69 -15.03 11.75
C THR A 79 8.21 -15.35 11.87
N GLY A 80 7.34 -14.37 11.77
CA GLY A 80 5.90 -14.54 11.83
C GLY A 80 5.26 -14.71 10.46
N GLU A 81 3.97 -14.91 10.46
CA GLU A 81 3.17 -15.22 9.29
C GLU A 81 2.63 -13.96 8.57
N LEU A 82 2.49 -12.85 9.30
CA LEU A 82 1.86 -11.63 8.80
C LEU A 82 2.87 -10.51 8.66
N TYR A 83 2.97 -9.93 7.46
CA TYR A 83 3.94 -8.88 7.13
C TYR A 83 3.27 -7.62 6.61
N LEU A 84 3.83 -6.46 6.95
CA LEU A 84 3.44 -5.16 6.41
C LEU A 84 4.70 -4.35 6.05
N GLY A 85 4.90 -4.11 4.76
CA GLY A 85 5.98 -3.30 4.22
C GLY A 85 5.51 -1.96 3.68
N HIS A 86 6.34 -0.92 3.78
CA HIS A 86 6.06 0.39 3.22
C HIS A 86 7.34 1.04 2.68
N LEU A 87 7.21 1.62 1.48
CA LEU A 87 8.24 2.46 0.86
C LEU A 87 7.78 3.91 0.92
N ARG A 88 8.57 4.76 1.56
CA ARG A 88 8.24 6.16 1.73
C ARG A 88 8.82 7.01 0.59
N TYR A 89 7.94 7.82 0.01
CA TYR A 89 8.31 8.98 -0.79
C TYR A 89 7.76 10.23 -0.07
N GLY A 90 8.65 11.03 0.49
CA GLY A 90 8.28 12.17 1.34
C GLY A 90 7.92 13.39 0.49
N THR A 91 6.64 13.56 0.19
CA THR A 91 6.13 14.79 -0.43
C THR A 91 5.89 15.89 0.60
N PHE A 92 5.74 15.53 1.87
CA PHE A 92 5.45 16.45 2.98
C PHE A 92 6.16 16.01 4.27
N GLY A 93 6.59 16.99 5.08
CA GLY A 93 7.21 16.78 6.40
C GLY A 93 8.71 16.49 6.37
N LYS A 94 9.31 16.43 7.57
CA LYS A 94 10.75 16.11 7.74
C LYS A 94 11.03 14.64 7.39
N ASN A 95 12.16 14.38 6.74
CA ASN A 95 12.63 13.02 6.52
C ASN A 95 13.23 12.46 7.82
N SER A 96 12.35 11.94 8.69
CA SER A 96 12.73 11.37 9.97
C SER A 96 12.23 9.92 10.09
N LYS A 97 12.87 9.15 10.95
CA LYS A 97 12.47 7.77 11.25
C LYS A 97 11.10 7.71 11.91
N GLU A 98 10.73 8.74 12.66
CA GLU A 98 9.44 8.85 13.33
C GLU A 98 8.31 8.90 12.32
N ASN A 99 8.48 9.58 11.19
CA ASN A 99 7.51 9.71 10.11
C ASN A 99 7.54 8.53 9.11
N CYS A 100 8.34 7.51 9.36
CA CYS A 100 8.45 6.35 8.46
C CYS A 100 7.47 5.25 8.89
N HIS A 101 6.64 4.79 7.94
CA HIS A 101 5.75 3.64 8.16
C HIS A 101 6.53 2.32 8.26
N PRO A 102 5.94 1.26 8.85
CA PRO A 102 4.66 1.19 9.55
C PRO A 102 4.67 1.85 10.92
N PHE A 103 3.53 2.42 11.32
CA PHE A 103 3.30 2.92 12.68
C PHE A 103 2.77 1.79 13.57
N LEU A 104 3.02 1.88 14.85
CA LEU A 104 2.59 0.89 15.84
C LEU A 104 1.96 1.59 17.04
N ARG A 105 0.70 1.27 17.30
CA ARG A 105 -0.01 1.55 18.54
C ARG A 105 0.09 0.32 19.44
N GLN A 106 0.69 0.46 20.59
CA GLN A 106 1.03 -0.64 21.49
C GLN A 106 0.13 -0.68 22.73
N ASN A 107 -0.30 -1.88 23.10
CA ASN A 107 -1.07 -2.17 24.30
C ASN A 107 -0.67 -3.54 24.85
N ASN A 108 -0.94 -3.83 26.11
CA ASN A 108 -0.70 -5.15 26.73
C ASN A 108 -1.70 -6.23 26.25
N TRP A 109 -2.83 -5.83 25.69
CA TRP A 109 -3.81 -6.75 25.10
C TRP A 109 -3.50 -6.90 23.60
N MET A 110 -3.33 -8.15 23.14
CA MET A 110 -3.02 -8.41 21.72
C MET A 110 -4.08 -7.82 20.79
N THR A 111 -5.35 -7.93 21.15
CA THR A 111 -6.49 -7.43 20.37
C THR A 111 -6.56 -5.90 20.27
N ARG A 112 -5.75 -5.16 21.03
CA ARG A 112 -5.66 -3.69 21.00
C ARG A 112 -4.38 -3.18 20.35
N ASN A 113 -3.45 -4.05 19.97
CA ASN A 113 -2.28 -3.66 19.21
C ASN A 113 -2.64 -3.47 17.74
N LEU A 114 -2.15 -2.38 17.16
CA LEU A 114 -2.43 -2.01 15.78
C LEU A 114 -1.16 -1.53 15.09
N VAL A 115 -0.85 -2.13 13.94
CA VAL A 115 0.22 -1.70 13.03
C VAL A 115 -0.42 -1.18 11.77
N VAL A 116 -0.09 0.04 11.33
CA VAL A 116 -0.69 0.67 10.14
C VAL A 116 0.39 1.19 9.21
N ALA A 117 0.19 0.97 7.93
CA ALA A 117 0.92 1.65 6.87
C ALA A 117 -0.03 1.97 5.71
N GLY A 118 0.24 3.05 4.99
CA GLY A 118 -0.60 3.41 3.86
C GLY A 118 -0.08 4.61 3.08
N ASN A 119 -0.73 4.82 1.95
CA ASN A 119 -0.61 6.02 1.14
C ASN A 119 -1.91 6.80 1.29
N PHE A 120 -1.86 7.88 2.05
CA PHE A 120 -3.03 8.71 2.29
C PHE A 120 -2.63 10.20 2.34
N ASN A 121 -3.59 11.01 1.95
CA ASN A 121 -3.53 12.47 2.03
C ASN A 121 -4.95 12.94 2.35
N LEU A 122 -5.19 13.21 3.62
CA LEU A 122 -6.48 13.71 4.10
C LEU A 122 -6.47 15.23 4.05
N THR A 123 -7.57 15.82 3.60
CA THR A 123 -7.72 17.27 3.46
C THR A 123 -8.13 17.94 4.77
N ASN A 124 -8.71 17.17 5.69
CA ASN A 124 -9.28 17.64 6.95
C ASN A 124 -8.56 17.11 8.20
N VAL A 125 -7.22 16.97 8.13
CA VAL A 125 -6.41 16.42 9.24
C VAL A 125 -6.58 17.20 10.54
N ASP A 126 -6.62 18.53 10.48
CA ASP A 126 -6.74 19.39 11.67
C ASP A 126 -8.09 19.18 12.36
N GLU A 127 -9.19 19.11 11.61
CA GLU A 127 -10.52 18.82 12.13
C GLU A 127 -10.59 17.43 12.79
N LEU A 128 -9.99 16.43 12.16
CA LEU A 128 -9.93 15.07 12.71
C LEU A 128 -9.05 15.00 13.97
N PHE A 129 -7.99 15.80 14.03
CA PHE A 129 -7.15 15.92 15.20
C PHE A 129 -7.92 16.55 16.37
N ASP A 130 -8.66 17.62 16.12
CA ASP A 130 -9.51 18.28 17.12
C ASP A 130 -10.60 17.34 17.64
N LEU A 131 -11.17 16.49 16.80
CA LEU A 131 -12.10 15.45 17.23
C LEU A 131 -11.47 14.47 18.22
N LEU A 132 -10.21 14.05 17.99
CA LEU A 132 -9.48 13.20 18.95
C LEU A 132 -9.26 13.89 20.29
N VAL A 133 -8.88 15.17 20.28
CA VAL A 133 -8.71 15.96 21.50
C VAL A 133 -10.05 16.11 22.24
N ASN A 134 -11.14 16.36 21.54
CA ASN A 134 -12.47 16.52 22.13
C ASN A 134 -13.00 15.23 22.80
N ILE A 135 -12.61 14.05 22.32
CA ILE A 135 -12.94 12.77 22.98
C ILE A 135 -11.95 12.40 24.10
N GLY A 136 -11.05 13.32 24.48
CA GLY A 136 -10.13 13.17 25.60
C GLY A 136 -8.79 12.52 25.28
N GLN A 137 -8.44 12.35 24.00
CA GLN A 137 -7.12 11.85 23.60
C GLN A 137 -6.10 13.01 23.61
N HIS A 138 -4.82 12.63 23.72
CA HIS A 138 -3.70 13.57 23.64
C HIS A 138 -2.63 13.03 22.66
N PRO A 139 -2.89 13.11 21.32
CA PRO A 139 -1.95 12.62 20.32
C PRO A 139 -0.62 13.39 20.40
N LYS A 140 0.47 12.70 20.12
CA LYS A 140 1.83 13.23 20.29
C LYS A 140 2.23 14.25 19.21
N GLU A 141 1.63 14.14 18.03
CA GLU A 141 1.97 14.96 16.87
C GLU A 141 0.71 15.18 16.01
N VAL A 142 0.65 16.35 15.36
CA VAL A 142 -0.38 16.64 14.36
C VAL A 142 0.12 16.10 13.01
N SER A 143 -0.38 14.94 12.61
CA SER A 143 -0.13 14.37 11.29
C SER A 143 -1.27 13.45 10.90
N ASP A 144 -1.52 13.31 9.60
CA ASP A 144 -2.53 12.41 9.07
C ASP A 144 -2.34 10.96 9.56
N THR A 145 -1.10 10.47 9.62
CA THR A 145 -0.81 9.11 10.09
C THR A 145 -1.16 8.90 11.56
N ILE A 146 -0.78 9.83 12.42
CA ILE A 146 -1.09 9.73 13.86
C ILE A 146 -2.60 9.87 14.08
N THR A 147 -3.23 10.82 13.39
CA THR A 147 -4.68 11.01 13.47
C THR A 147 -5.45 9.76 13.05
N VAL A 148 -5.03 9.13 11.92
CA VAL A 148 -5.63 7.90 11.42
C VAL A 148 -5.46 6.73 12.40
N ILE A 149 -4.24 6.46 12.86
CA ILE A 149 -3.99 5.30 13.73
C ILE A 149 -4.68 5.45 15.09
N GLU A 150 -4.72 6.66 15.66
CA GLU A 150 -5.40 6.90 16.93
C GLU A 150 -6.92 6.85 16.78
N LYS A 151 -7.49 7.32 15.66
CA LYS A 151 -8.93 7.19 15.39
C LYS A 151 -9.35 5.73 15.21
N ILE A 152 -8.61 4.93 14.44
CA ILE A 152 -8.85 3.47 14.35
C ILE A 152 -8.67 2.81 15.71
N GLY A 153 -7.60 3.17 16.43
CA GLY A 153 -7.31 2.65 17.76
C GLY A 153 -8.40 2.93 18.79
N HIS A 154 -9.03 4.10 18.71
CA HIS A 154 -10.16 4.47 19.56
C HIS A 154 -11.35 3.49 19.36
N PHE A 155 -11.77 3.26 18.14
CA PHE A 155 -12.88 2.33 17.85
C PHE A 155 -12.50 0.87 18.10
N LEU A 156 -11.23 0.51 17.90
CA LEU A 156 -10.70 -0.78 18.29
C LEU A 156 -10.82 -1.01 19.81
N ASP A 157 -10.50 0.00 20.62
CA ASP A 157 -10.66 -0.07 22.07
C ASP A 157 -12.12 -0.14 22.49
N GLN A 158 -13.00 0.62 21.84
CA GLN A 158 -14.45 0.55 22.10
C GLN A 158 -15.01 -0.83 21.81
N GLU A 159 -14.67 -1.44 20.69
CA GLU A 159 -15.12 -2.78 20.33
C GLU A 159 -14.58 -3.84 21.31
N ASN A 160 -13.30 -3.75 21.70
CA ASN A 160 -12.73 -4.60 22.75
C ASN A 160 -13.50 -4.46 24.07
N ASN A 161 -13.84 -3.24 24.50
CA ASN A 161 -14.60 -2.99 25.72
C ASN A 161 -16.02 -3.57 25.64
N ARG A 162 -16.69 -3.39 24.49
CA ARG A 162 -18.04 -3.92 24.24
C ARG A 162 -18.07 -5.45 24.38
N LEU A 163 -17.16 -6.13 23.66
CA LEU A 163 -17.06 -7.60 23.69
C LEU A 163 -16.63 -8.11 25.07
N PHE A 164 -15.69 -7.40 25.71
CA PHE A 164 -15.27 -7.78 27.07
C PHE A 164 -16.46 -7.77 28.04
N LYS A 165 -17.26 -6.69 28.02
CA LYS A 165 -18.45 -6.57 28.87
C LYS A 165 -19.45 -7.69 28.58
N GLU A 166 -19.75 -7.94 27.31
CA GLU A 166 -20.69 -8.95 26.85
C GLU A 166 -20.30 -10.36 27.36
N TYR A 167 -19.02 -10.75 27.18
CA TYR A 167 -18.57 -12.08 27.58
C TYR A 167 -18.36 -12.22 29.09
N ASN A 168 -17.99 -11.14 29.78
CA ASN A 168 -17.91 -11.14 31.23
C ASN A 168 -19.29 -11.32 31.87
N GLU A 169 -20.34 -10.68 31.34
CA GLU A 169 -21.75 -10.87 31.78
C GLU A 169 -22.24 -12.31 31.52
N LYS A 170 -21.68 -13.00 30.50
CA LYS A 170 -21.95 -14.42 30.22
C LYS A 170 -21.14 -15.38 31.10
N GLY A 171 -20.29 -14.88 32.00
CA GLY A 171 -19.53 -15.67 32.98
C GLY A 171 -18.21 -16.27 32.48
N TYR A 172 -17.70 -15.86 31.33
CA TYR A 172 -16.39 -16.30 30.84
C TYR A 172 -15.24 -15.71 31.67
N ASN A 173 -14.14 -16.43 31.82
CA ASN A 173 -12.93 -15.91 32.46
C ASN A 173 -12.13 -15.02 31.49
N ASN A 174 -11.24 -14.17 32.04
CA ASN A 174 -10.49 -13.19 31.25
C ASN A 174 -9.65 -13.78 30.11
N LYS A 175 -9.13 -15.00 30.26
CA LYS A 175 -8.34 -15.68 29.22
C LYS A 175 -9.25 -16.14 28.07
N GLU A 176 -10.41 -16.69 28.40
CA GLU A 176 -11.43 -17.06 27.41
C GLU A 176 -11.97 -15.84 26.69
N ILE A 177 -12.26 -14.75 27.42
CA ILE A 177 -12.73 -13.48 26.87
C ILE A 177 -11.73 -12.94 25.83
N SER A 178 -10.43 -12.98 26.11
CA SER A 178 -9.40 -12.52 25.17
C SER A 178 -9.45 -13.28 23.84
N SER A 179 -9.65 -14.60 23.89
CA SER A 179 -9.79 -15.45 22.71
C SER A 179 -11.11 -15.18 21.96
N LEU A 180 -12.20 -14.97 22.69
CA LEU A 180 -13.50 -14.66 22.11
C LEU A 180 -13.52 -13.27 21.45
N ILE A 181 -12.85 -12.28 22.03
CA ILE A 181 -12.67 -10.96 21.40
C ILE A 181 -11.93 -11.09 20.08
N ALA A 182 -10.80 -11.82 20.06
CA ALA A 182 -10.03 -12.04 18.83
C ALA A 182 -10.87 -12.67 17.72
N LYS A 183 -11.71 -13.68 18.07
CA LYS A 183 -12.55 -14.40 17.12
C LYS A 183 -13.72 -13.55 16.59
N ASN A 184 -14.35 -12.74 17.47
CA ASN A 184 -15.64 -12.09 17.17
C ASN A 184 -15.52 -10.58 16.96
N MET A 185 -14.32 -10.04 16.82
CA MET A 185 -14.08 -8.62 16.55
C MET A 185 -14.71 -8.18 15.22
N ASP A 186 -15.55 -7.14 15.28
CA ASP A 186 -16.20 -6.55 14.10
C ASP A 186 -15.30 -5.45 13.48
N ILE A 187 -14.34 -5.90 12.66
CA ILE A 187 -13.42 -4.99 11.96
C ILE A 187 -14.15 -4.05 10.99
N PRO A 188 -15.15 -4.50 10.19
CA PRO A 188 -15.94 -3.60 9.37
C PRO A 188 -16.54 -2.42 10.14
N SER A 189 -17.17 -2.67 11.29
CA SER A 189 -17.74 -1.60 12.14
C SER A 189 -16.67 -0.65 12.69
N ILE A 190 -15.50 -1.18 13.10
CA ILE A 190 -14.38 -0.36 13.54
C ILE A 190 -13.93 0.59 12.41
N LEU A 191 -13.73 0.06 11.20
CA LEU A 191 -13.27 0.84 10.05
C LEU A 191 -14.32 1.86 9.62
N LYS A 192 -15.59 1.49 9.59
CA LYS A 192 -16.70 2.38 9.25
C LYS A 192 -16.75 3.59 10.18
N ASN A 193 -16.72 3.36 11.48
CA ASN A 193 -16.76 4.42 12.48
C ASN A 193 -15.47 5.29 12.45
N ALA A 194 -14.32 4.68 12.21
CA ALA A 194 -13.06 5.41 12.12
C ALA A 194 -12.99 6.32 10.89
N SER A 195 -13.49 5.85 9.73
CA SER A 195 -13.36 6.55 8.45
C SER A 195 -14.53 7.43 8.06
N MET A 196 -15.57 7.52 8.90
CA MET A 196 -16.82 8.22 8.58
C MET A 196 -16.61 9.68 8.13
N ASP A 197 -15.67 10.40 8.78
CA ASP A 197 -15.41 11.80 8.50
C ASP A 197 -14.12 12.03 7.70
N TRP A 198 -13.52 10.99 7.11
CA TRP A 198 -12.28 11.16 6.35
C TRP A 198 -12.56 11.72 4.97
N ASP A 199 -11.97 12.87 4.69
CA ASP A 199 -11.98 13.50 3.37
C ASP A 199 -10.59 13.41 2.73
N GLY A 200 -10.52 12.91 1.49
CA GLY A 200 -9.28 12.75 0.75
C GLY A 200 -9.06 11.37 0.14
N GLY A 201 -7.86 11.16 -0.39
CA GLY A 201 -7.47 9.89 -1.01
C GLY A 201 -6.65 9.03 -0.07
N TYR A 202 -7.07 7.79 0.14
CA TYR A 202 -6.34 6.87 1.00
C TYR A 202 -6.43 5.40 0.58
N THR A 203 -5.32 4.72 0.75
CA THR A 203 -5.26 3.25 0.84
C THR A 203 -4.33 2.89 1.96
N MET A 204 -4.83 2.13 2.91
CA MET A 204 -4.06 1.72 4.08
C MET A 204 -4.25 0.26 4.42
N ALA A 205 -3.19 -0.35 4.93
CA ALA A 205 -3.21 -1.68 5.49
C ALA A 205 -2.97 -1.61 7.00
N GLY A 206 -3.72 -2.42 7.74
CA GLY A 206 -3.59 -2.55 9.18
C GLY A 206 -3.46 -4.01 9.61
N LEU A 207 -2.58 -4.24 10.58
CA LEU A 207 -2.42 -5.54 11.23
C LEU A 207 -2.84 -5.40 12.69
N ILE A 208 -3.73 -6.26 13.15
CA ILE A 208 -4.14 -6.32 14.56
C ILE A 208 -3.33 -7.39 15.27
N GLY A 209 -2.89 -7.11 16.49
CA GLY A 209 -1.90 -7.93 17.20
C GLY A 209 -2.26 -9.40 17.41
N HIS A 210 -3.53 -9.78 17.35
CA HIS A 210 -3.95 -11.18 17.43
C HIS A 210 -3.89 -11.95 16.10
N GLY A 211 -3.64 -11.26 14.98
CA GLY A 211 -3.42 -11.88 13.68
C GLY A 211 -4.42 -11.51 12.58
N ASP A 212 -5.49 -10.79 12.89
CA ASP A 212 -6.38 -10.25 11.87
C ASP A 212 -5.71 -9.07 11.13
N ALA A 213 -6.07 -8.87 9.86
CA ALA A 213 -5.58 -7.77 9.05
C ALA A 213 -6.70 -7.15 8.21
N PHE A 214 -6.45 -5.95 7.74
CA PHE A 214 -7.35 -5.27 6.81
C PHE A 214 -6.59 -4.40 5.81
N VAL A 215 -7.20 -4.17 4.66
CA VAL A 215 -6.81 -3.11 3.73
C VAL A 215 -8.03 -2.28 3.39
N LEU A 216 -8.00 -0.98 3.63
CA LEU A 216 -9.12 -0.06 3.39
C LEU A 216 -8.76 0.89 2.26
N ARG A 217 -9.68 1.09 1.31
CA ARG A 217 -9.56 2.01 0.18
C ARG A 217 -10.61 3.12 0.24
N ASP A 218 -10.22 4.33 -0.16
CA ASP A 218 -11.11 5.50 -0.19
C ASP A 218 -12.33 5.31 -1.11
N PRO A 219 -13.46 5.98 -0.83
CA PRO A 219 -14.72 5.80 -1.57
C PRO A 219 -14.67 6.33 -3.01
N ASN A 220 -13.72 7.20 -3.35
CA ASN A 220 -13.52 7.73 -4.69
C ASN A 220 -12.51 6.91 -5.51
N GLY A 221 -11.84 5.91 -4.90
CA GLY A 221 -10.81 5.10 -5.55
C GLY A 221 -9.59 5.91 -6.00
N ILE A 222 -9.27 7.01 -5.30
CA ILE A 222 -8.15 7.91 -5.61
C ILE A 222 -6.84 7.14 -5.54
N ARG A 223 -6.64 6.37 -4.46
CA ARG A 223 -5.45 5.54 -4.27
C ARG A 223 -5.71 4.10 -4.72
N PRO A 224 -4.75 3.44 -5.38
CA PRO A 224 -4.91 2.07 -5.84
C PRO A 224 -4.62 1.04 -4.75
N ALA A 225 -5.29 -0.12 -4.84
CA ALA A 225 -4.95 -1.33 -4.11
C ALA A 225 -5.27 -2.56 -4.97
N PHE A 226 -4.35 -3.50 -5.01
CA PHE A 226 -4.47 -4.75 -5.75
C PHE A 226 -4.16 -5.92 -4.84
N TRP A 227 -4.85 -7.05 -5.05
CA TRP A 227 -4.64 -8.24 -4.26
C TRP A 227 -4.69 -9.51 -5.10
N TYR A 228 -4.03 -10.54 -4.60
CA TYR A 228 -3.98 -11.88 -5.14
C TYR A 228 -3.92 -12.88 -4.00
N GLU A 229 -4.58 -14.01 -4.16
CA GLU A 229 -4.51 -15.15 -3.24
C GLU A 229 -4.34 -16.46 -4.00
N ASP A 230 -3.67 -17.39 -3.35
CA ASP A 230 -3.61 -18.80 -3.71
C ASP A 230 -3.60 -19.65 -2.44
N ASP A 231 -3.31 -20.94 -2.56
CA ASP A 231 -3.32 -21.89 -1.43
C ASP A 231 -2.21 -21.62 -0.40
N GLU A 232 -1.19 -20.81 -0.73
CA GLU A 232 -0.02 -20.56 0.11
C GLU A 232 0.05 -19.13 0.64
N VAL A 233 -0.44 -18.14 -0.13
CA VAL A 233 -0.23 -16.73 0.19
C VAL A 233 -1.40 -15.85 -0.21
N LEU A 234 -1.68 -14.85 0.65
CA LEU A 234 -2.45 -13.67 0.30
C LEU A 234 -1.50 -12.47 0.25
N VAL A 235 -1.49 -11.75 -0.87
CA VAL A 235 -0.66 -10.55 -1.04
C VAL A 235 -1.51 -9.36 -1.48
N VAL A 236 -1.26 -8.20 -0.85
CA VAL A 236 -1.88 -6.93 -1.22
C VAL A 236 -0.80 -5.89 -1.49
N THR A 237 -0.94 -5.14 -2.57
CA THR A 237 0.02 -4.10 -2.97
C THR A 237 -0.69 -2.88 -3.53
N SER A 238 0.00 -1.74 -3.56
CA SER A 238 -0.47 -0.54 -4.25
C SER A 238 -0.27 -0.61 -5.77
N GLU A 239 0.46 -1.61 -6.28
CA GLU A 239 0.77 -1.74 -7.71
C GLU A 239 0.61 -3.19 -8.19
N ARG A 240 -0.24 -3.41 -9.20
CA ARG A 240 -0.48 -4.72 -9.82
C ARG A 240 0.80 -5.39 -10.37
N PRO A 241 1.70 -4.70 -11.09
CA PRO A 241 2.90 -5.33 -11.64
C PRO A 241 3.83 -5.94 -10.61
N VAL A 242 3.79 -5.48 -9.35
CA VAL A 242 4.58 -6.06 -8.27
C VAL A 242 4.12 -7.49 -8.00
N ILE A 243 2.81 -7.71 -7.89
CA ILE A 243 2.23 -9.04 -7.71
C ILE A 243 2.57 -9.93 -8.90
N GLN A 244 2.32 -9.44 -10.13
CA GLN A 244 2.60 -10.19 -11.36
C GLN A 244 4.05 -10.66 -11.44
N THR A 245 4.99 -9.79 -11.10
CA THR A 245 6.43 -10.11 -11.19
C THR A 245 6.89 -11.02 -10.06
N ALA A 246 6.44 -10.77 -8.82
CA ALA A 246 6.91 -11.50 -7.65
C ALA A 246 6.35 -12.95 -7.60
N PHE A 247 5.09 -13.13 -8.02
CA PHE A 247 4.38 -14.40 -7.96
C PHE A 247 4.19 -15.06 -9.33
N ASN A 248 4.72 -14.44 -10.41
CA ASN A 248 4.60 -14.93 -11.78
C ASN A 248 3.15 -15.23 -12.21
N VAL A 249 2.23 -14.35 -11.87
CA VAL A 249 0.81 -14.48 -12.15
C VAL A 249 0.36 -13.59 -13.31
N LYS A 250 -0.69 -14.01 -14.03
CA LYS A 250 -1.27 -13.24 -15.12
C LYS A 250 -2.03 -12.03 -14.60
N TRP A 251 -2.18 -11.01 -15.45
CA TRP A 251 -2.91 -9.78 -15.13
C TRP A 251 -4.36 -10.07 -14.68
N GLU A 252 -5.01 -11.03 -15.30
CA GLU A 252 -6.40 -11.41 -15.04
C GLU A 252 -6.63 -11.99 -13.64
N ASN A 253 -5.58 -12.53 -13.02
CA ASN A 253 -5.65 -13.15 -11.70
C ASN A 253 -5.41 -12.16 -10.55
N VAL A 254 -5.08 -10.90 -10.87
CA VAL A 254 -4.87 -9.86 -9.86
C VAL A 254 -6.10 -8.99 -9.75
N ASN A 255 -6.72 -9.00 -8.58
CA ASN A 255 -7.93 -8.24 -8.29
C ASN A 255 -7.60 -6.80 -7.89
N GLU A 256 -8.45 -5.85 -8.25
CA GLU A 256 -8.42 -4.49 -7.73
C GLU A 256 -9.46 -4.37 -6.60
N LEU A 257 -9.04 -3.89 -5.42
CA LEU A 257 -9.96 -3.62 -4.32
C LEU A 257 -10.92 -2.49 -4.72
N LYS A 258 -12.21 -2.68 -4.54
CA LYS A 258 -13.23 -1.71 -4.92
C LYS A 258 -13.14 -0.43 -4.09
N PRO A 259 -13.48 0.74 -4.68
CA PRO A 259 -13.60 1.99 -3.92
C PRO A 259 -14.56 1.86 -2.74
N GLY A 260 -14.20 2.44 -1.61
CA GLY A 260 -15.01 2.40 -0.39
C GLY A 260 -15.06 1.05 0.33
N HIS A 261 -14.33 0.05 -0.17
CA HIS A 261 -14.31 -1.29 0.42
C HIS A 261 -13.06 -1.53 1.27
N ALA A 262 -13.19 -2.47 2.17
CA ALA A 262 -12.05 -3.07 2.86
C ALA A 262 -11.95 -4.56 2.53
N LEU A 263 -10.71 -5.01 2.37
CA LEU A 263 -10.36 -6.42 2.40
C LEU A 263 -10.07 -6.79 3.84
N ILE A 264 -10.85 -7.68 4.42
CA ILE A 264 -10.71 -8.16 5.80
C ILE A 264 -10.14 -9.56 5.75
N VAL A 265 -9.06 -9.77 6.46
CA VAL A 265 -8.36 -11.06 6.56
C VAL A 265 -8.36 -11.48 8.02
N LYS A 266 -9.04 -12.57 8.32
CA LYS A 266 -9.03 -13.16 9.65
C LYS A 266 -7.77 -14.01 9.83
N LYS A 267 -7.37 -14.23 11.08
CA LYS A 267 -6.20 -15.06 11.42
C LYS A 267 -6.28 -16.49 10.84
N ASP A 268 -7.47 -17.03 10.68
CA ASP A 268 -7.73 -18.34 10.07
C ASP A 268 -7.82 -18.32 8.54
N PHE A 269 -7.36 -17.21 7.92
CA PHE A 269 -7.35 -16.96 6.47
C PHE A 269 -8.73 -16.77 5.83
N GLU A 270 -9.81 -16.61 6.60
CA GLU A 270 -11.07 -16.16 6.02
C GLU A 270 -10.87 -14.76 5.42
N LEU A 271 -11.14 -14.64 4.11
CA LEU A 271 -11.02 -13.41 3.34
C LEU A 271 -12.40 -12.88 2.97
N LYS A 272 -12.64 -11.59 3.22
CA LYS A 272 -13.88 -10.91 2.82
C LYS A 272 -13.58 -9.52 2.27
N GLU A 273 -14.14 -9.20 1.12
CA GLU A 273 -14.25 -7.82 0.62
C GLU A 273 -15.59 -7.24 1.07
N VAL A 274 -15.57 -6.18 1.89
CA VAL A 274 -16.75 -5.59 2.54
C VAL A 274 -16.83 -4.10 2.21
N GLU A 275 -18.03 -3.62 1.88
CA GLU A 275 -18.28 -2.18 1.75
C GLU A 275 -18.25 -1.51 3.14
N ILE A 276 -17.37 -0.54 3.30
CA ILE A 276 -17.21 0.25 4.53
C ILE A 276 -17.87 1.61 4.36
N ASN A 277 -17.51 2.32 3.30
CA ASN A 277 -18.09 3.60 2.91
C ASN A 277 -18.70 3.45 1.52
N SER A 278 -19.89 4.03 1.30
CA SER A 278 -20.54 3.94 0.00
C SER A 278 -19.65 4.52 -1.09
N PRO A 279 -19.40 3.74 -2.16
CA PRO A 279 -18.59 4.21 -3.28
C PRO A 279 -19.17 5.49 -3.88
N SER A 280 -18.28 6.42 -4.21
CA SER A 280 -18.59 7.68 -4.88
C SER A 280 -18.16 7.62 -6.35
N ASN A 281 -18.10 8.77 -7.01
CA ASN A 281 -17.59 8.85 -8.38
C ASN A 281 -16.10 8.48 -8.40
N LEU A 282 -15.72 7.56 -9.29
CA LEU A 282 -14.34 7.12 -9.44
C LEU A 282 -13.45 8.30 -9.87
N GLN A 283 -12.49 8.67 -9.03
CA GLN A 283 -11.57 9.78 -9.24
C GLN A 283 -10.12 9.32 -9.05
N LYS A 284 -9.64 8.49 -9.98
CA LYS A 284 -8.26 7.99 -9.93
C LYS A 284 -7.27 9.15 -9.95
N CYS A 285 -6.31 9.15 -9.04
CA CYS A 285 -5.28 10.18 -8.96
C CYS A 285 -4.43 10.22 -10.24
N SER A 286 -4.49 11.33 -10.97
CA SER A 286 -3.73 11.52 -12.21
C SER A 286 -2.21 11.47 -11.94
N PHE A 287 -1.76 11.99 -10.81
CA PHE A 287 -0.36 11.97 -10.44
C PHE A 287 0.16 10.53 -10.20
N GLU A 288 -0.63 9.68 -9.54
CA GLU A 288 -0.32 8.25 -9.43
C GLU A 288 -0.20 7.60 -10.82
N ARG A 289 -1.13 7.86 -11.71
CA ARG A 289 -1.18 7.21 -13.02
C ARG A 289 -0.13 7.72 -14.00
N ILE A 290 0.17 9.01 -13.96
CA ILE A 290 1.16 9.64 -14.87
C ILE A 290 2.58 9.44 -14.36
N TYR A 291 2.80 9.52 -13.05
CA TYR A 291 4.13 9.58 -12.46
C TYR A 291 4.52 8.34 -11.66
N PHE A 292 3.73 7.94 -10.65
CA PHE A 292 4.13 6.88 -9.72
C PHE A 292 3.88 5.46 -10.21
N SER A 293 2.78 5.21 -10.94
CA SER A 293 2.45 3.86 -11.41
C SER A 293 3.47 3.38 -12.45
N ARG A 294 3.70 2.08 -12.47
CA ARG A 294 4.64 1.47 -13.43
C ARG A 294 4.06 1.46 -14.83
N GLY A 295 4.85 1.90 -15.82
CA GLY A 295 4.50 1.86 -17.23
C GLY A 295 4.34 0.43 -17.79
N THR A 296 4.74 -0.60 -17.05
CA THR A 296 4.53 -2.01 -17.38
C THR A 296 3.15 -2.53 -17.00
N ASP A 297 2.35 -1.79 -16.21
CA ASP A 297 0.94 -2.11 -16.01
C ASP A 297 0.17 -1.89 -17.31
N LYS A 298 -0.65 -2.87 -17.71
CA LYS A 298 -1.42 -2.87 -18.97
C LYS A 298 -2.30 -1.63 -19.15
N ASP A 299 -2.96 -1.20 -18.08
CA ASP A 299 -3.87 -0.05 -18.12
C ASP A 299 -3.09 1.27 -18.15
N ILE A 300 -2.06 1.40 -17.31
CA ILE A 300 -1.17 2.56 -17.27
C ILE A 300 -0.44 2.74 -18.60
N TYR A 301 0.04 1.65 -19.19
CA TYR A 301 0.68 1.65 -20.50
C TYR A 301 -0.24 2.25 -21.57
N LYS A 302 -1.48 1.77 -21.67
CA LYS A 302 -2.47 2.27 -22.63
C LYS A 302 -2.84 3.74 -22.40
N GLU A 303 -3.05 4.14 -21.15
CA GLU A 303 -3.37 5.50 -20.80
C GLU A 303 -2.24 6.46 -21.17
N ARG A 304 -0.98 6.10 -20.86
CA ARG A 304 0.17 6.94 -21.21
C ARG A 304 0.40 7.02 -22.72
N LEU A 305 0.19 5.93 -23.46
CA LEU A 305 0.19 5.99 -24.93
C LEU A 305 -0.87 6.97 -25.45
N MET A 306 -2.09 6.89 -24.92
CA MET A 306 -3.18 7.78 -25.31
C MET A 306 -2.86 9.24 -25.00
N LEU A 307 -2.28 9.54 -23.82
CA LEU A 307 -1.85 10.91 -23.46
C LEU A 307 -0.84 11.46 -24.49
N GLY A 308 0.12 10.65 -24.93
CA GLY A 308 1.06 11.03 -25.98
C GLY A 308 0.38 11.34 -27.30
N SER A 309 -0.58 10.51 -27.71
CA SER A 309 -1.34 10.73 -28.93
C SER A 309 -2.19 12.00 -28.87
N LEU A 310 -2.82 12.28 -27.73
CA LEU A 310 -3.68 13.46 -27.51
C LEU A 310 -2.89 14.79 -27.52
N VAL A 311 -1.65 14.79 -27.05
CA VAL A 311 -0.81 15.99 -27.05
C VAL A 311 -0.15 16.27 -28.42
N THR A 312 -0.08 15.28 -29.30
CA THR A 312 0.63 15.36 -30.58
C THR A 312 0.19 16.51 -31.48
N PRO A 313 -1.12 16.80 -31.68
CA PRO A 313 -1.54 17.94 -32.52
C PRO A 313 -0.95 19.26 -32.04
N GLN A 314 -0.98 19.56 -30.76
CA GLN A 314 -0.43 20.76 -30.15
C GLN A 314 1.10 20.85 -30.34
N VAL A 315 1.78 19.70 -30.21
CA VAL A 315 3.25 19.62 -30.43
C VAL A 315 3.58 19.89 -31.91
N LEU A 316 2.82 19.33 -32.86
CA LEU A 316 3.02 19.59 -34.30
C LEU A 316 2.77 21.05 -34.67
N GLU A 317 1.73 21.68 -34.12
CA GLU A 317 1.46 23.11 -34.29
C GLU A 317 2.61 23.97 -33.75
N ALA A 318 3.13 23.64 -32.55
CA ALA A 318 4.23 24.39 -31.92
C ALA A 318 5.51 24.38 -32.74
N VAL A 319 5.75 23.35 -33.56
CA VAL A 319 6.89 23.27 -34.49
C VAL A 319 6.51 23.66 -35.93
N ASN A 320 5.33 24.25 -36.13
CA ASN A 320 4.82 24.65 -37.46
C ASN A 320 4.83 23.48 -38.47
N PHE A 321 4.59 22.26 -38.00
CA PHE A 321 4.64 21.01 -38.79
C PHE A 321 5.98 20.76 -39.51
N ASP A 322 7.05 21.41 -39.07
CA ASP A 322 8.40 21.25 -39.65
C ASP A 322 9.13 20.05 -39.05
N LEU A 323 8.64 18.85 -39.35
CA LEU A 323 9.22 17.61 -38.88
C LEU A 323 10.63 17.33 -39.43
N LYS A 324 11.01 17.98 -40.53
CA LYS A 324 12.34 17.80 -41.14
C LYS A 324 13.46 18.40 -40.27
N ARG A 325 13.17 19.49 -39.55
CA ARG A 325 14.12 20.18 -38.67
C ARG A 325 13.84 20.01 -37.19
N THR A 326 12.90 19.10 -36.80
CA THR A 326 12.52 18.87 -35.44
C THR A 326 13.06 17.53 -34.94
N VAL A 327 13.62 17.54 -33.75
CA VAL A 327 14.01 16.33 -33.01
C VAL A 327 13.12 16.22 -31.78
N PHE A 328 12.42 15.09 -31.66
CA PHE A 328 11.60 14.76 -30.50
C PHE A 328 12.39 13.93 -29.54
N SER A 329 12.26 14.21 -28.24
CA SER A 329 12.88 13.46 -27.17
C SER A 329 11.97 13.49 -25.93
N PHE A 330 12.32 12.72 -24.91
CA PHE A 330 11.57 12.65 -23.66
C PHE A 330 12.51 12.67 -22.46
N ILE A 331 11.97 13.07 -21.31
CA ILE A 331 12.69 12.95 -20.03
C ILE A 331 12.47 11.53 -19.48
N PRO A 332 13.53 10.72 -19.36
CA PRO A 332 13.41 9.38 -18.77
C PRO A 332 12.95 9.45 -17.30
N ASN A 333 12.24 8.42 -16.78
CA ASN A 333 11.74 7.24 -17.53
C ASN A 333 10.22 7.37 -17.71
N THR A 334 9.59 8.24 -16.92
CA THR A 334 8.12 8.34 -16.77
C THR A 334 7.42 8.70 -18.07
N ALA A 335 8.03 9.61 -18.87
CA ALA A 335 7.46 10.09 -20.12
C ALA A 335 7.61 9.13 -21.31
N GLU A 336 8.36 8.03 -21.16
CA GLU A 336 8.70 7.11 -22.27
C GLU A 336 7.45 6.59 -23.01
N MET A 337 6.46 6.09 -22.28
CA MET A 337 5.24 5.53 -22.89
C MET A 337 4.41 6.60 -23.61
N SER A 338 4.33 7.81 -23.07
CA SER A 338 3.67 8.95 -23.72
C SER A 338 4.43 9.36 -24.98
N TYR A 339 5.75 9.33 -24.95
CA TYR A 339 6.59 9.59 -26.11
C TYR A 339 6.33 8.59 -27.24
N TYR A 340 6.20 7.29 -26.96
CA TYR A 340 5.83 6.29 -27.98
C TYR A 340 4.45 6.55 -28.55
N GLY A 341 3.49 6.99 -27.73
CA GLY A 341 2.18 7.43 -28.20
C GLY A 341 2.26 8.63 -29.16
N MET A 342 3.11 9.60 -28.84
CA MET A 342 3.36 10.77 -29.69
C MET A 342 4.02 10.38 -31.02
N ILE A 343 5.03 9.50 -31.00
CA ILE A 343 5.66 9.00 -32.24
C ILE A 343 4.61 8.36 -33.14
N LYS A 344 3.82 7.43 -32.60
CA LYS A 344 2.78 6.75 -33.37
C LYS A 344 1.77 7.71 -33.99
N ALA A 345 1.28 8.69 -33.23
CA ALA A 345 0.36 9.71 -33.74
C ALA A 345 1.00 10.60 -34.80
N THR A 346 2.31 10.88 -34.69
CA THR A 346 3.07 11.62 -35.70
C THR A 346 3.22 10.83 -37.00
N GLU A 347 3.47 9.52 -36.91
CA GLU A 347 3.53 8.62 -38.07
C GLU A 347 2.18 8.51 -38.78
N ASP A 348 1.08 8.45 -38.01
CA ASP A 348 -0.29 8.44 -38.54
C ASP A 348 -0.60 9.78 -39.28
N TYR A 349 -0.19 10.91 -38.70
CA TYR A 349 -0.29 12.21 -39.36
C TYR A 349 0.48 12.23 -40.70
N LEU A 350 1.74 11.82 -40.70
CA LEU A 350 2.56 11.76 -41.93
C LEU A 350 1.95 10.84 -42.98
N SER A 351 1.41 9.71 -42.58
CA SER A 351 0.70 8.79 -43.46
C SER A 351 -0.53 9.43 -44.07
N GLY A 352 -1.28 10.23 -43.31
CA GLY A 352 -2.40 11.05 -43.80
C GLY A 352 -1.96 12.10 -44.83
N VAL A 353 -0.88 12.83 -44.57
CA VAL A 353 -0.29 13.82 -45.49
C VAL A 353 0.15 13.16 -46.79
N LYS A 354 0.83 11.99 -46.69
CA LYS A 354 1.27 11.21 -47.86
C LYS A 354 0.08 10.76 -48.72
N LYS A 355 -0.98 10.24 -48.13
CA LYS A 355 -2.19 9.82 -48.87
C LYS A 355 -2.83 10.99 -49.60
N LYS A 356 -2.97 12.16 -48.97
CA LYS A 356 -3.51 13.35 -49.59
C LYS A 356 -2.70 13.77 -50.81
N LYS A 357 -1.37 13.80 -50.70
CA LYS A 357 -0.48 14.16 -51.82
C LYS A 357 -0.56 13.15 -52.99
N ILE A 358 -0.71 11.87 -52.71
CA ILE A 358 -0.90 10.86 -53.76
C ILE A 358 -2.22 11.11 -54.48
N GLN A 359 -3.32 11.34 -53.76
CA GLN A 359 -4.61 11.63 -54.36
C GLN A 359 -4.61 12.92 -55.23
N GLU A 360 -3.91 13.93 -54.77
CA GLU A 360 -3.75 15.18 -55.55
C GLU A 360 -2.94 14.96 -56.86
N LEU A 361 -1.95 14.05 -56.83
CA LEU A 361 -1.17 13.70 -58.01
C LEU A 361 -1.91 12.78 -58.97
N GLU A 362 -2.86 12.00 -58.53
CA GLU A 362 -3.70 11.14 -59.36
C GLU A 362 -4.85 11.91 -60.05
N GLN A 363 -5.20 13.09 -59.53
CA GLN A 363 -6.23 13.96 -60.10
C GLN A 363 -5.72 14.98 -61.10
N ASN A 364 -4.39 15.16 -61.20
CA ASN A 364 -3.69 16.02 -62.18
C ASN A 364 -3.05 15.17 -63.26
#